data_2141e775cf5d0505b9de0c70de945aad
#
_entry.id   2141e775cf5d0505b9de0c70de945aad
#
_cell.length_a   1.000
_cell.length_b   1.000
_cell.length_c   1.000
_cell.angle_alpha   90.00
_cell.angle_beta   90.00
_cell.angle_gamma   90.00
#
_symmetry.space_group_name_H-M   'P 1'
#
loop_
_entity.id
_entity.type
_entity.pdbx_description
1 polymer ?
#
loop_
_entity_poly.entity_id
_entity_poly.type
_entity_poly.pdbx_seq_one_letter_code
_entity_poly.pdbx_strand_id
1 'polypeptide(L)'
;MNIVITKKDIEKINLCLNKMVLSSLAHSVLLIDRSGQLITQYGNTPDIDIPSLSALTAANFGATAEIARILGEEEFTLLFHKGRSENVYFTAIGEDVIMVILFDDTTSLGLIRLRMNQIIDELSKIISSIFDKKKVTIDNHLGHPKGGEII
;
A
#
# COMPACT_ATOMS: atom_id res chain seq x y z
N MET A 1 10.43 -1.68 10.24
CA MET A 1 9.42 -2.61 10.80
C MET A 1 9.64 -3.99 10.23
N ASN A 2 9.82 -4.98 11.09
CA ASN A 2 10.00 -6.37 10.66
C ASN A 2 8.65 -7.07 10.63
N ILE A 3 8.04 -7.13 9.46
CA ILE A 3 6.78 -7.83 9.27
C ILE A 3 7.08 -9.09 8.48
N VAL A 4 6.64 -10.22 9.00
CA VAL A 4 6.74 -11.48 8.27
C VAL A 4 5.45 -11.68 7.50
N ILE A 5 5.55 -11.60 6.18
CA ILE A 5 4.42 -11.83 5.29
C ILE A 5 4.65 -13.17 4.62
N THR A 6 3.70 -14.07 4.78
CA THR A 6 3.83 -15.42 4.23
C THR A 6 3.56 -15.44 2.73
N LYS A 7 4.01 -16.51 2.08
CA LYS A 7 3.71 -16.72 0.66
C LYS A 7 2.20 -16.76 0.42
N LYS A 8 1.46 -17.37 1.35
CA LYS A 8 0.00 -17.46 1.26
C LYS A 8 -0.66 -16.09 1.34
N ASP A 9 -0.12 -15.20 2.19
CA ASP A 9 -0.59 -13.81 2.28
C ASP A 9 -0.40 -13.09 0.94
N ILE A 10 0.77 -13.25 0.33
CA ILE A 10 1.07 -12.63 -0.97
C ILE A 10 0.14 -13.17 -2.05
N GLU A 11 -0.14 -14.46 -2.05
CA GLU A 11 -1.07 -15.06 -3.01
C GLU A 11 -2.47 -14.45 -2.91
N LYS A 12 -2.97 -14.25 -1.69
CA LYS A 12 -4.28 -13.62 -1.47
C LYS A 12 -4.30 -12.17 -1.95
N ILE A 13 -3.25 -11.44 -1.64
CA ILE A 13 -3.11 -10.05 -2.07
C ILE A 13 -3.08 -10.00 -3.60
N ASN A 14 -2.28 -10.85 -4.24
CA ASN A 14 -2.12 -10.84 -5.69
C ASN A 14 -3.40 -11.24 -6.42
N LEU A 15 -4.22 -12.13 -5.87
CA LEU A 15 -5.53 -12.44 -6.44
C LEU A 15 -6.42 -11.21 -6.46
N CYS A 16 -6.38 -10.42 -5.41
CA CYS A 16 -7.14 -9.19 -5.31
C CYS A 16 -6.63 -8.14 -6.32
N LEU A 17 -5.31 -7.96 -6.38
CA LEU A 17 -4.68 -7.01 -7.30
C LEU A 17 -4.90 -7.38 -8.76
N ASN A 18 -4.94 -8.67 -9.07
CA ASN A 18 -5.18 -9.17 -10.42
C ASN A 18 -6.50 -8.64 -10.98
N LYS A 19 -7.55 -8.68 -10.16
CA LYS A 19 -8.88 -8.17 -10.57
C LYS A 19 -8.79 -6.71 -10.99
N MET A 20 -8.08 -5.91 -10.20
CA MET A 20 -7.98 -4.48 -10.44
C MET A 20 -7.12 -4.18 -11.67
N VAL A 21 -5.96 -4.82 -11.79
CA VAL A 21 -5.05 -4.59 -12.92
C VAL A 21 -5.71 -4.94 -14.25
N LEU A 22 -6.35 -6.12 -14.33
CA LEU A 22 -6.99 -6.56 -15.56
C LEU A 22 -8.17 -5.67 -15.97
N SER A 23 -8.95 -5.21 -15.02
CA SER A 23 -10.16 -4.44 -15.32
C SER A 23 -9.89 -2.95 -15.51
N SER A 24 -8.79 -2.43 -15.00
CA SER A 24 -8.46 -1.00 -15.05
C SER A 24 -7.50 -0.63 -16.18
N LEU A 25 -6.85 -1.63 -16.78
CA LEU A 25 -5.80 -1.44 -17.78
C LEU A 25 -4.56 -0.76 -17.20
N ALA A 26 -4.36 -0.84 -15.87
CA ALA A 26 -3.13 -0.38 -15.24
C ALA A 26 -1.96 -1.27 -15.68
N HIS A 27 -0.76 -0.69 -15.73
CA HIS A 27 0.46 -1.47 -16.00
C HIS A 27 0.77 -2.38 -14.84
N SER A 28 0.84 -1.80 -13.65
CA SER A 28 1.23 -2.53 -12.46
C SER A 28 0.80 -1.79 -11.21
N VAL A 29 0.81 -2.55 -10.11
CA VAL A 29 0.48 -2.07 -8.79
C VAL A 29 1.59 -2.50 -7.85
N LEU A 30 2.06 -1.56 -7.03
CA LEU A 30 3.01 -1.86 -5.98
C LEU A 30 2.33 -1.61 -4.64
N LEU A 31 2.58 -2.49 -3.69
CA LEU A 31 2.22 -2.25 -2.29
C LEU A 31 3.51 -2.06 -1.52
N ILE A 32 3.62 -0.96 -0.81
CA ILE A 32 4.78 -0.65 0.01
C ILE A 32 4.34 -0.34 1.43
N ASP A 33 5.25 -0.54 2.40
CA ASP A 33 4.97 -0.12 3.76
C ASP A 33 5.37 1.35 3.94
N ARG A 34 5.03 1.92 5.10
CA ARG A 34 5.30 3.34 5.38
C ARG A 34 6.79 3.66 5.47
N SER A 35 7.65 2.66 5.66
CA SER A 35 9.10 2.87 5.69
C SER A 35 9.73 2.86 4.29
N GLY A 36 8.94 2.53 3.27
CA GLY A 36 9.40 2.52 1.89
C GLY A 36 9.89 1.18 1.39
N GLN A 37 9.54 0.09 2.09
CA GLN A 37 9.90 -1.26 1.65
C GLN A 37 8.77 -1.87 0.83
N LEU A 38 9.14 -2.52 -0.27
CA LEU A 38 8.18 -3.20 -1.13
C LEU A 38 7.61 -4.42 -0.44
N ILE A 39 6.28 -4.52 -0.39
CA ILE A 39 5.58 -5.72 0.09
C ILE A 39 5.38 -6.68 -1.07
N THR A 40 4.79 -6.20 -2.16
CA THR A 40 4.59 -6.98 -3.37
C THR A 40 4.35 -6.06 -4.55
N GLN A 41 4.55 -6.60 -5.74
CA GLN A 41 4.18 -5.91 -6.98
C GLN A 41 3.44 -6.89 -7.87
N TYR A 42 2.52 -6.37 -8.66
CA TYR A 42 1.70 -7.17 -9.55
C TYR A 42 1.50 -6.43 -10.86
N GLY A 43 1.56 -7.17 -11.97
CA GLY A 43 1.38 -6.62 -13.29
C GLY A 43 2.70 -6.53 -14.04
N ASN A 44 2.66 -5.83 -15.17
CA ASN A 44 3.82 -5.67 -16.05
C ASN A 44 4.56 -4.38 -15.67
N THR A 45 5.46 -4.51 -14.70
CA THR A 45 6.22 -3.37 -14.19
C THR A 45 7.32 -3.00 -15.19
N PRO A 46 7.44 -1.71 -15.57
CA PRO A 46 8.55 -1.25 -16.40
C PRO A 46 9.90 -1.52 -15.74
N ASP A 47 10.98 -1.53 -16.54
CA ASP A 47 12.33 -1.67 -16.01
C ASP A 47 12.72 -0.37 -15.32
N ILE A 48 12.46 -0.30 -14.03
CA ILE A 48 12.69 0.87 -13.18
C ILE A 48 13.31 0.42 -11.86
N ASP A 49 13.91 1.38 -11.17
CA ASP A 49 14.49 1.13 -9.84
C ASP A 49 13.35 1.09 -8.80
N ILE A 50 12.82 -0.09 -8.55
CA ILE A 50 11.70 -0.30 -7.63
C ILE A 50 12.06 0.10 -6.19
N PRO A 51 13.24 -0.27 -5.64
CA PRO A 51 13.59 0.19 -4.29
C PRO A 51 13.60 1.71 -4.15
N SER A 52 14.14 2.42 -5.14
CA SER A 52 14.16 3.89 -5.12
C SER A 52 12.75 4.47 -5.21
N LEU A 53 11.92 3.92 -6.11
CA LEU A 53 10.54 4.37 -6.24
C LEU A 53 9.77 4.17 -4.93
N SER A 54 9.95 3.01 -4.30
CA SER A 54 9.28 2.68 -3.04
C SER A 54 9.67 3.65 -1.92
N ALA A 55 10.97 3.90 -1.78
CA ALA A 55 11.48 4.82 -0.76
C ALA A 55 10.98 6.25 -0.99
N LEU A 56 11.04 6.73 -2.23
CA LEU A 56 10.59 8.08 -2.58
C LEU A 56 9.07 8.23 -2.43
N THR A 57 8.32 7.18 -2.72
CA THR A 57 6.87 7.19 -2.53
C THR A 57 6.51 7.34 -1.05
N ALA A 58 7.18 6.58 -0.19
CA ALA A 58 6.94 6.68 1.25
C ALA A 58 7.26 8.10 1.76
N ALA A 59 8.37 8.67 1.31
CA ALA A 59 8.78 10.04 1.67
C ALA A 59 7.77 11.06 1.16
N ASN A 60 7.30 10.92 -0.06
CA ASN A 60 6.31 11.80 -0.67
C ASN A 60 4.98 11.74 0.11
N PHE A 61 4.55 10.54 0.50
CA PHE A 61 3.34 10.36 1.28
C PHE A 61 3.46 11.02 2.65
N GLY A 62 4.60 10.85 3.32
CA GLY A 62 4.87 11.49 4.60
C GLY A 62 4.87 13.02 4.51
N ALA A 63 5.52 13.55 3.48
CA ALA A 63 5.56 14.99 3.25
C ALA A 63 4.16 15.55 2.96
N THR A 64 3.38 14.85 2.15
CA THR A 64 2.01 15.23 1.80
C THR A 64 1.12 15.24 3.03
N ALA A 65 1.25 14.23 3.90
CA ALA A 65 0.50 14.17 5.15
C ALA A 65 0.83 15.36 6.05
N GLU A 66 2.09 15.78 6.11
CA GLU A 66 2.51 16.93 6.90
C GLU A 66 1.96 18.23 6.32
N ILE A 67 1.91 18.37 5.00
CA ILE A 67 1.26 19.51 4.34
C ILE A 67 -0.22 19.57 4.71
N ALA A 68 -0.90 18.44 4.69
CA ALA A 68 -2.31 18.37 5.07
C ALA A 68 -2.50 18.85 6.51
N ARG A 69 -1.65 18.39 7.41
CA ARG A 69 -1.71 18.79 8.82
C ARG A 69 -1.57 20.31 8.98
N ILE A 70 -0.64 20.91 8.26
CA ILE A 70 -0.41 22.37 8.32
C ILE A 70 -1.64 23.14 7.84
N LEU A 71 -2.34 22.59 6.83
CA LEU A 71 -3.53 23.23 6.27
C LEU A 71 -4.82 22.91 7.06
N GLY A 72 -4.74 22.09 8.09
CA GLY A 72 -5.90 21.71 8.87
C GLY A 72 -6.73 20.60 8.24
N GLU A 73 -6.18 19.90 7.27
CA GLU A 73 -6.84 18.73 6.64
C GLU A 73 -6.38 17.46 7.34
N GLU A 74 -7.28 16.48 7.45
CA GLU A 74 -6.88 15.17 7.99
C GLU A 74 -5.97 14.45 7.01
N GLU A 75 -6.33 14.48 5.73
CA GLU A 75 -5.55 13.89 4.65
C GLU A 75 -5.99 14.48 3.32
N PHE A 76 -5.15 14.34 2.31
CA PHE A 76 -5.56 14.65 0.94
C PHE A 76 -6.21 13.40 0.33
N THR A 77 -7.35 13.60 -0.33
CA THR A 77 -8.14 12.49 -0.88
C THR A 77 -7.68 12.04 -2.25
N LEU A 78 -6.82 12.82 -2.91
CA LEU A 78 -6.33 12.50 -4.24
C LEU A 78 -4.83 12.83 -4.34
N LEU A 79 -4.03 11.80 -4.58
CA LEU A 79 -2.59 11.93 -4.82
C LEU A 79 -2.29 11.34 -6.20
N PHE A 80 -2.14 12.20 -7.17
CA PHE A 80 -1.99 11.82 -8.56
C PHE A 80 -0.92 12.65 -9.25
N HIS A 81 0.03 11.96 -9.90
CA HIS A 81 1.05 12.62 -10.70
C HIS A 81 0.87 12.25 -12.16
N LYS A 82 0.57 13.22 -12.98
CA LYS A 82 0.42 13.00 -14.42
C LYS A 82 1.73 13.35 -15.11
N GLY A 83 2.32 12.35 -15.77
CA GLY A 83 3.47 12.54 -16.63
C GLY A 83 3.04 12.70 -18.08
N ARG A 84 4.03 12.79 -18.96
CA ARG A 84 3.78 12.88 -20.39
C ARG A 84 3.20 11.56 -20.94
N SER A 85 3.76 10.43 -20.48
CA SER A 85 3.33 9.10 -20.90
C SER A 85 2.98 8.19 -19.74
N GLU A 86 3.61 8.38 -18.57
CA GLU A 86 3.38 7.56 -17.38
C GLU A 86 2.70 8.37 -16.31
N ASN A 87 1.74 7.76 -15.65
CA ASN A 87 0.97 8.37 -14.57
C ASN A 87 1.04 7.49 -13.33
N VAL A 88 0.97 8.13 -12.16
CA VAL A 88 1.02 7.42 -10.88
C VAL A 88 -0.12 7.89 -10.00
N TYR A 89 -0.88 6.94 -9.48
CA TYR A 89 -1.89 7.22 -8.47
C TYR A 89 -1.47 6.54 -7.18
N PHE A 90 -1.51 7.29 -6.09
CA PHE A 90 -1.13 6.81 -4.76
C PHE A 90 -2.36 6.80 -3.87
N THR A 91 -2.49 5.78 -3.05
CA THR A 91 -3.54 5.74 -2.04
C THR A 91 -3.08 4.94 -0.82
N ALA A 92 -3.53 5.35 0.35
CA ALA A 92 -3.24 4.62 1.57
C ALA A 92 -4.25 3.49 1.75
N ILE A 93 -3.78 2.37 2.28
CA ILE A 93 -4.63 1.25 2.68
C ILE A 93 -4.40 1.05 4.16
N GLY A 94 -5.34 1.55 4.98
CA GLY A 94 -5.15 1.59 6.41
C GLY A 94 -4.01 2.51 6.79
N GLU A 95 -3.35 2.20 7.91
CA GLU A 95 -2.28 3.04 8.44
C GLU A 95 -0.88 2.57 8.02
N ASP A 96 -0.76 1.36 7.49
CA ASP A 96 0.54 0.71 7.35
C ASP A 96 1.00 0.55 5.90
N VAL A 97 0.12 0.67 4.93
CA VAL A 97 0.41 0.33 3.54
C VAL A 97 0.04 1.48 2.59
N ILE A 98 0.86 1.65 1.59
CA ILE A 98 0.60 2.58 0.48
C ILE A 98 0.52 1.77 -0.81
N MET A 99 -0.52 2.00 -1.58
CA MET A 99 -0.68 1.41 -2.90
C MET A 99 -0.24 2.41 -3.96
N VAL A 100 0.60 1.96 -4.88
CA VAL A 100 1.10 2.76 -6.01
C VAL A 100 0.58 2.11 -7.28
N ILE A 101 -0.15 2.85 -8.09
CA ILE A 101 -0.72 2.33 -9.34
C ILE A 101 -0.10 3.07 -10.50
N LEU A 102 0.59 2.33 -11.38
CA LEU A 102 1.26 2.87 -12.56
C LEU A 102 0.39 2.60 -13.80
N PHE A 103 0.15 3.64 -14.58
CA PHE A 103 -0.69 3.51 -15.78
C PHE A 103 -0.32 4.57 -16.82
N ASP A 104 -0.68 4.32 -18.07
CA ASP A 104 -0.49 5.28 -19.15
C ASP A 104 -1.85 5.81 -19.63
N ASP A 105 -1.84 6.52 -20.74
CA ASP A 105 -3.04 7.17 -21.28
C ASP A 105 -3.98 6.20 -22.02
N THR A 106 -3.68 4.88 -22.05
CA THR A 106 -4.64 3.88 -22.53
C THR A 106 -5.80 3.68 -21.56
N THR A 107 -5.65 4.17 -20.34
CA THR A 107 -6.72 4.19 -19.34
C THR A 107 -6.81 5.57 -18.71
N SER A 108 -7.69 5.75 -17.75
CA SER A 108 -7.93 7.04 -17.10
C SER A 108 -7.87 6.91 -15.59
N LEU A 109 -7.57 8.04 -14.94
CA LEU A 109 -7.62 8.10 -13.48
C LEU A 109 -9.00 7.70 -12.94
N GLY A 110 -10.07 8.11 -13.64
CA GLY A 110 -11.42 7.76 -13.24
C GLY A 110 -11.65 6.26 -13.20
N LEU A 111 -11.22 5.54 -14.24
CA LEU A 111 -11.35 4.09 -14.29
C LEU A 111 -10.48 3.41 -13.24
N ILE A 112 -9.25 3.90 -13.07
CA ILE A 112 -8.33 3.39 -12.03
C ILE A 112 -9.00 3.49 -10.66
N ARG A 113 -9.55 4.65 -10.32
CA ARG A 113 -10.19 4.87 -9.02
C ARG A 113 -11.43 4.00 -8.85
N LEU A 114 -12.23 3.86 -9.90
CA LEU A 114 -13.43 3.03 -9.86
C LEU A 114 -13.06 1.56 -9.56
N ARG A 115 -12.08 1.03 -10.26
CA ARG A 115 -11.67 -0.37 -10.09
C ARG A 115 -10.99 -0.58 -8.74
N MET A 116 -10.18 0.38 -8.30
CA MET A 116 -9.56 0.33 -7.00
C MET A 116 -10.62 0.29 -5.89
N ASN A 117 -11.64 1.12 -6.00
CA ASN A 117 -12.73 1.16 -5.01
C ASN A 117 -13.50 -0.17 -4.93
N GLN A 118 -13.51 -0.95 -6.01
CA GLN A 118 -14.18 -2.25 -6.03
C GLN A 118 -13.41 -3.33 -5.26
N ILE A 119 -12.10 -3.14 -5.07
CA ILE A 119 -11.27 -4.13 -4.36
C ILE A 119 -10.79 -3.65 -3.00
N ILE A 120 -10.95 -2.36 -2.69
CA ILE A 120 -10.30 -1.77 -1.52
C ILE A 120 -10.74 -2.40 -0.20
N ASP A 121 -12.01 -2.75 -0.06
CA ASP A 121 -12.52 -3.36 1.16
C ASP A 121 -11.93 -4.75 1.38
N GLU A 122 -11.90 -5.58 0.34
CA GLU A 122 -11.32 -6.91 0.40
C GLU A 122 -9.83 -6.82 0.71
N LEU A 123 -9.12 -5.95 -0.01
CA LEU A 123 -7.69 -5.77 0.17
C LEU A 123 -7.36 -5.25 1.57
N SER A 124 -8.15 -4.31 2.08
CA SER A 124 -7.98 -3.78 3.43
C SER A 124 -8.13 -4.86 4.49
N LYS A 125 -9.08 -5.76 4.31
CA LYS A 125 -9.29 -6.87 5.24
C LYS A 125 -8.09 -7.82 5.24
N ILE A 126 -7.56 -8.15 4.07
CA ILE A 126 -6.38 -9.02 3.95
C ILE A 126 -5.19 -8.38 4.67
N ILE A 127 -4.95 -7.10 4.39
CA ILE A 127 -3.81 -6.36 4.95
C ILE A 127 -3.97 -6.22 6.47
N SER A 128 -5.14 -5.84 6.96
CA SER A 128 -5.40 -5.73 8.40
C SER A 128 -5.14 -7.04 9.11
N SER A 129 -5.56 -8.14 8.52
CA SER A 129 -5.31 -9.48 9.07
C SER A 129 -3.83 -9.76 9.27
N ILE A 130 -2.99 -9.37 8.30
CA ILE A 130 -1.54 -9.57 8.37
C ILE A 130 -0.93 -8.73 9.50
N PHE A 131 -1.27 -7.45 9.56
CA PHE A 131 -0.71 -6.52 10.55
C PHE A 131 -1.24 -6.79 11.96
N ASP A 132 -2.51 -7.18 12.09
CA ASP A 132 -3.09 -7.53 13.39
C ASP A 132 -2.45 -8.79 13.97
N LYS A 133 -2.16 -9.79 13.16
CA LYS A 133 -1.41 -10.97 13.59
C LYS A 133 -0.06 -10.57 14.16
N LYS A 134 0.61 -9.62 13.53
CA LYS A 134 1.90 -9.13 13.97
C LYS A 134 1.78 -8.44 15.34
N LYS A 135 0.76 -7.61 15.52
CA LYS A 135 0.51 -6.93 16.79
C LYS A 135 0.25 -7.93 17.91
N VAL A 136 -0.60 -8.93 17.67
CA VAL A 136 -0.91 -9.97 18.64
C VAL A 136 0.35 -10.74 19.03
N THR A 137 1.18 -11.10 18.07
CA THR A 137 2.43 -11.82 18.33
C THR A 137 3.36 -10.99 19.21
N ILE A 138 3.49 -9.70 18.95
CA ILE A 138 4.31 -8.81 19.75
C ILE A 138 3.77 -8.72 21.19
N ASP A 139 2.47 -8.52 21.33
CA ASP A 139 1.83 -8.41 22.63
C ASP A 139 2.01 -9.69 23.45
N ASN A 140 1.82 -10.84 22.84
CA ASN A 140 2.02 -12.12 23.50
C ASN A 140 3.46 -12.32 23.94
N HIS A 141 4.40 -11.84 23.16
CA HIS A 141 5.81 -11.98 23.44
C HIS A 141 6.28 -11.03 24.55
N LEU A 142 5.74 -9.82 24.59
CA LEU A 142 6.13 -8.79 25.54
C LEU A 142 5.26 -8.80 26.79
N GLY A 143 4.05 -9.29 26.68
CA GLY A 143 3.04 -9.19 27.71
C GLY A 143 3.04 -10.30 28.72
N HIS A 144 4.01 -11.19 28.69
CA HIS A 144 4.11 -12.21 29.69
C HIS A 144 5.12 -11.85 30.70
N PRO A 145 4.79 -11.08 31.49
CA PRO A 145 5.70 -10.80 32.52
C PRO A 145 5.66 -11.95 33.41
N LYS A 146 5.66 -12.48 33.21
CA LYS A 146 5.68 -12.90 33.84
C LYS A 146 5.66 -12.69 34.80
N GLY A 147 5.46 -12.68 34.94
CA GLY A 147 5.52 -12.42 35.70
C GLY A 147 5.30 -12.09 36.42
N GLY A 148 4.98 -12.26 36.41
CA GLY A 148 4.70 -11.76 37.23
C GLY A 148 5.27 -11.27 37.99
N GLU A 149 5.83 -11.54 37.63
CA GLU A 149 6.34 -11.03 38.10
C GLU A 149 6.60 -9.94 38.03
N ILE A 150 6.43 -9.83 37.63
CA ILE A 150 6.65 -8.80 37.58
C ILE A 150 6.09 -8.03 37.97
N ILE A 151 5.79 -8.07 38.11
CA ILE A 151 5.27 -7.27 38.38
C ILE A 151 5.61 -6.68 38.78
#